data_2104ea6ca88c696f7ffe5429e5450666
#
_entry.id   2104ea6ca88c696f7ffe5429e5450666
#
_cell.length_a   1.000
_cell.length_b   1.000
_cell.length_c   1.000
_cell.angle_alpha   90.00
_cell.angle_beta   90.00
_cell.angle_gamma   90.00
#
_symmetry.space_group_name_H-M   'P 1'
#
loop_
_entity.id
_entity.type
_entity.pdbx_description
1 polymer ?
#
loop_
_entity_poly.entity_id
_entity_poly.type
_entity_poly.pdbx_seq_one_letter_code
_entity_poly.pdbx_strand_id
1 'polypeptide(L)'
;MLDDDALRELLPRLRRFALWLIRDPASADDLVQATLEKALSRWAGKRAEGELRAWLFSILYRQFLDGQRRQRRQAALLALLGRQPEQDSPPPEQGLQAHATLAAFELLPAEQRALLILVGVEGLSYAEAACTLDMPIGTVMSRLSRARKALRALEDGDTPGPRLRRQK
;
A
#
# COMPACT_ATOMS: atom_id res chain seq x y z
N MET A 1 11.78 -24.64 -4.91
CA MET A 1 11.71 -24.12 -3.55
C MET A 1 12.13 -22.67 -3.59
N LEU A 2 11.41 -21.78 -2.94
CA LEU A 2 11.83 -20.39 -2.80
C LEU A 2 13.18 -20.37 -2.09
N ASP A 3 14.10 -19.53 -2.55
CA ASP A 3 15.39 -19.38 -1.92
C ASP A 3 15.20 -18.74 -0.54
N ASP A 4 15.61 -19.44 0.51
CA ASP A 4 15.45 -18.98 1.89
C ASP A 4 16.19 -17.68 2.17
N ASP A 5 17.33 -17.46 1.54
CA ASP A 5 18.13 -16.24 1.73
C ASP A 5 17.44 -15.03 1.05
N ALA A 6 16.93 -15.23 -0.16
CA ALA A 6 16.14 -14.19 -0.84
C ALA A 6 14.86 -13.84 -0.07
N LEU A 7 14.19 -14.82 0.54
CA LEU A 7 13.04 -14.58 1.40
C LEU A 7 13.38 -13.81 2.67
N ARG A 8 14.48 -14.16 3.33
CA ARG A 8 14.93 -13.43 4.54
C ARG A 8 15.21 -11.97 4.26
N GLU A 9 15.77 -11.66 3.09
CA GLU A 9 16.02 -10.28 2.67
C GLU A 9 14.72 -9.54 2.33
N LEU A 10 13.76 -10.21 1.68
CA LEU A 10 12.52 -9.59 1.23
C LEU A 10 11.46 -9.45 2.33
N LEU A 11 11.47 -10.30 3.35
CA LEU A 11 10.48 -10.26 4.44
C LEU A 11 10.39 -8.90 5.15
N PRO A 12 11.48 -8.27 5.59
CA PRO A 12 11.41 -6.95 6.22
C PRO A 12 10.86 -5.88 5.27
N ARG A 13 11.14 -6.01 3.98
CA ARG A 13 10.67 -5.08 2.94
C ARG A 13 9.16 -5.24 2.71
N LEU A 14 8.68 -6.47 2.61
CA LEU A 14 7.25 -6.77 2.50
C LEU A 14 6.49 -6.27 3.73
N ARG A 15 7.02 -6.52 4.94
CA ARG A 15 6.42 -6.07 6.19
C ARG A 15 6.33 -4.55 6.25
N ARG A 16 7.41 -3.86 5.89
CA ARG A 16 7.41 -2.39 5.80
C ARG A 16 6.35 -1.88 4.83
N PHE A 17 6.26 -2.47 3.64
CA PHE A 17 5.24 -2.10 2.65
C PHE A 17 3.82 -2.34 3.17
N ALA A 18 3.57 -3.49 3.80
CA ALA A 18 2.27 -3.80 4.42
C ALA A 18 1.91 -2.80 5.52
N LEU A 19 2.85 -2.44 6.39
CA LEU A 19 2.66 -1.43 7.45
C LEU A 19 2.26 -0.07 6.87
N TRP A 20 2.89 0.36 5.79
CA TRP A 20 2.53 1.63 5.13
C TRP A 20 1.15 1.59 4.47
N LEU A 21 0.68 0.43 4.03
CA LEU A 21 -0.65 0.29 3.45
C LEU A 21 -1.75 0.23 4.51
N ILE A 22 -1.57 -0.57 5.56
CA ILE A 22 -2.61 -0.93 6.55
C ILE A 22 -2.51 -0.07 7.81
N ARG A 23 -1.29 0.30 8.23
CA ARG A 23 -0.99 1.08 9.44
C ARG A 23 -1.26 0.37 10.79
N ASP A 24 -1.71 -0.86 10.76
CA ASP A 24 -1.86 -1.71 11.93
C ASP A 24 -0.85 -2.86 11.86
N PRO A 25 0.05 -3.01 12.85
CA PRO A 25 1.10 -4.02 12.83
C PRO A 25 0.58 -5.45 12.73
N ALA A 26 -0.48 -5.78 13.47
CA ALA A 26 -1.04 -7.14 13.47
C ALA A 26 -1.63 -7.49 12.10
N SER A 27 -2.44 -6.61 11.54
CA SER A 27 -3.01 -6.79 10.18
C SER A 27 -1.94 -6.78 9.09
N ALA A 28 -0.85 -6.02 9.26
CA ALA A 28 0.27 -6.04 8.33
C ALA A 28 1.01 -7.38 8.36
N ASP A 29 1.24 -7.94 9.53
CA ASP A 29 1.86 -9.25 9.70
C ASP A 29 0.99 -10.37 9.11
N ASP A 30 -0.34 -10.31 9.33
CA ASP A 30 -1.30 -11.23 8.71
C ASP A 30 -1.28 -11.12 7.17
N LEU A 31 -1.21 -9.91 6.62
CA LEU A 31 -1.11 -9.70 5.17
C LEU A 31 0.18 -10.27 4.59
N VAL A 32 1.30 -10.11 5.30
CA VAL A 32 2.59 -10.69 4.88
C VAL A 32 2.52 -12.21 4.90
N GLN A 33 2.00 -12.80 5.97
CA GLN A 33 1.83 -14.25 6.08
C GLN A 33 0.97 -14.80 4.94
N ALA A 34 -0.20 -14.23 4.71
CA ALA A 34 -1.10 -14.62 3.63
C ALA A 34 -0.44 -14.45 2.25
N THR A 35 0.41 -13.43 2.08
CA THR A 35 1.21 -13.23 0.86
C THR A 35 2.17 -14.36 0.63
N LEU A 36 2.90 -14.80 1.66
CA LEU A 36 3.84 -15.90 1.59
C LEU A 36 3.16 -17.24 1.31
N GLU A 37 2.05 -17.52 1.98
CA GLU A 37 1.23 -18.72 1.74
C GLU A 37 0.78 -18.77 0.27
N LYS A 38 0.30 -17.65 -0.26
CA LYS A 38 -0.13 -17.55 -1.66
C LYS A 38 1.03 -17.63 -2.65
N ALA A 39 2.19 -17.08 -2.29
CA ALA A 39 3.41 -17.20 -3.08
C ALA A 39 3.89 -18.65 -3.14
N LEU A 40 3.95 -19.34 -2.02
CA LEU A 40 4.32 -20.74 -1.95
C LEU A 40 3.38 -21.63 -2.76
N SER A 41 2.07 -21.43 -2.64
CA SER A 41 1.05 -22.19 -3.40
C SER A 41 1.12 -21.97 -4.92
N ARG A 42 1.67 -20.84 -5.36
CA ARG A 42 1.78 -20.46 -6.78
C ARG A 42 3.21 -20.52 -7.32
N TRP A 43 4.12 -21.08 -6.54
CA TRP A 43 5.51 -21.19 -6.96
C TRP A 43 5.66 -22.16 -8.14
N ALA A 44 5.89 -21.63 -9.32
CA ALA A 44 6.02 -22.40 -10.55
C ALA A 44 7.47 -22.47 -11.08
N GLY A 45 8.49 -22.24 -10.23
CA GLY A 45 9.88 -22.35 -10.63
C GLY A 45 10.77 -21.16 -10.23
N LYS A 46 12.03 -21.22 -10.69
CA LYS A 46 13.05 -20.24 -10.35
C LYS A 46 12.80 -18.92 -11.06
N ARG A 47 12.68 -17.82 -10.29
CA ARG A 47 12.56 -16.45 -10.81
C ARG A 47 13.86 -15.70 -10.56
N ALA A 48 14.22 -14.77 -11.42
CA ALA A 48 15.29 -13.82 -11.15
C ALA A 48 14.94 -12.98 -9.89
N GLU A 49 15.94 -12.56 -9.15
CA GLU A 49 15.75 -11.85 -7.87
C GLU A 49 14.85 -10.61 -7.98
N GLY A 50 15.06 -9.78 -9.02
CA GLY A 50 14.22 -8.62 -9.29
C GLY A 50 12.77 -8.99 -9.62
N GLU A 51 12.55 -10.07 -10.37
CA GLU A 51 11.22 -10.57 -10.69
C GLU A 51 10.52 -11.14 -9.45
N LEU A 52 11.27 -11.83 -8.56
CA LEU A 52 10.73 -12.35 -7.31
C LEU A 52 10.21 -11.22 -6.43
N ARG A 53 10.99 -10.15 -6.29
CA ARG A 53 10.62 -8.96 -5.51
C ARG A 53 9.33 -8.33 -6.03
N ALA A 54 9.30 -7.94 -7.30
CA ALA A 54 8.12 -7.31 -7.91
C ALA A 54 6.89 -8.23 -7.84
N TRP A 55 7.08 -9.54 -8.02
CA TRP A 55 6.02 -10.52 -7.93
C TRP A 55 5.44 -10.66 -6.52
N LEU A 56 6.28 -10.70 -5.47
CA LEU A 56 5.81 -10.74 -4.08
C LEU A 56 5.05 -9.47 -3.70
N PHE A 57 5.55 -8.30 -4.08
CA PHE A 57 4.82 -7.04 -3.89
C PHE A 57 3.48 -7.03 -4.63
N SER A 58 3.39 -7.61 -5.82
CA SER A 58 2.13 -7.70 -6.56
C SER A 58 1.11 -8.60 -5.86
N ILE A 59 1.54 -9.73 -5.27
CA ILE A 59 0.67 -10.60 -4.49
C ILE A 59 0.16 -9.85 -3.25
N LEU A 60 1.05 -9.20 -2.51
CA LEU A 60 0.72 -8.44 -1.32
C LEU A 60 -0.30 -7.34 -1.63
N TYR A 61 -0.04 -6.53 -2.65
CA TYR A 61 -0.92 -5.44 -3.01
C TYR A 61 -2.31 -5.90 -3.45
N ARG A 62 -2.40 -6.96 -4.24
CA ARG A 62 -3.69 -7.56 -4.63
C ARG A 62 -4.48 -8.06 -3.42
N GLN A 63 -3.83 -8.73 -2.49
CA GLN A 63 -4.48 -9.19 -1.25
C GLN A 63 -4.96 -8.02 -0.39
N PHE A 64 -4.17 -6.95 -0.30
CA PHE A 64 -4.58 -5.72 0.36
C PHE A 64 -5.85 -5.12 -0.28
N LEU A 65 -5.91 -5.01 -1.61
CA LEU A 65 -7.10 -4.52 -2.32
C LEU A 65 -8.32 -5.42 -2.11
N ASP A 66 -8.13 -6.74 -2.12
CA ASP A 66 -9.20 -7.70 -1.88
C ASP A 66 -9.74 -7.60 -0.44
N GLY A 67 -8.84 -7.39 0.53
CA GLY A 67 -9.20 -7.10 1.92
C GLY A 67 -10.02 -5.83 2.05
N GLN A 68 -9.59 -4.73 1.42
CA GLN A 68 -10.35 -3.47 1.41
C GLN A 68 -11.74 -3.62 0.77
N ARG A 69 -11.83 -4.34 -0.34
CA ARG A 69 -13.12 -4.61 -1.00
C ARG A 69 -14.05 -5.43 -0.11
N ARG A 70 -13.50 -6.38 0.65
CA ARG A 70 -14.26 -7.20 1.60
C ARG A 70 -14.78 -6.35 2.77
N GLN A 71 -13.91 -5.54 3.36
CA GLN A 71 -14.29 -4.62 4.44
C GLN A 71 -15.39 -3.64 4.01
N ARG A 72 -15.27 -3.03 2.83
CA ARG A 72 -16.30 -2.12 2.29
C ARG A 72 -17.64 -2.82 2.09
N ARG A 73 -17.65 -4.05 1.57
CA ARG A 73 -18.87 -4.86 1.41
C ARG A 73 -19.50 -5.18 2.76
N GLN A 74 -18.68 -5.57 3.74
CA GLN A 74 -19.14 -5.86 5.09
C GLN A 74 -19.74 -4.63 5.77
N ALA A 75 -19.06 -3.47 5.68
CA ALA A 75 -19.55 -2.20 6.21
C ALA A 75 -20.88 -1.79 5.56
N ALA A 76 -21.02 -1.94 4.24
CA ALA A 76 -22.27 -1.67 3.53
C ALA A 76 -23.40 -2.60 4.00
N LEU A 77 -23.12 -3.87 4.24
CA LEU A 77 -24.12 -4.84 4.77
C LEU A 77 -24.56 -4.48 6.19
N LEU A 78 -23.61 -4.13 7.06
CA LEU A 78 -23.89 -3.71 8.44
C LEU A 78 -24.73 -2.42 8.47
N ALA A 79 -24.43 -1.46 7.59
CA ALA A 79 -25.21 -0.24 7.44
C ALA A 79 -26.66 -0.52 7.04
N LEU A 80 -26.91 -1.47 6.14
CA LEU A 80 -28.24 -1.91 5.75
C LEU A 80 -29.01 -2.57 6.92
N LEU A 81 -28.29 -3.18 7.87
CA LEU A 81 -28.87 -3.80 9.08
C LEU A 81 -29.02 -2.81 10.24
N GLY A 82 -28.77 -1.50 10.02
CA GLY A 82 -28.84 -0.45 11.05
C GLY A 82 -27.73 -0.52 12.09
N ARG A 83 -26.67 -1.28 11.85
CA ARG A 83 -25.47 -1.34 12.69
C ARG A 83 -24.39 -0.42 12.12
N GLN A 84 -23.91 0.53 12.93
CA GLN A 84 -22.73 1.31 12.56
C GLN A 84 -21.50 0.39 12.65
N PRO A 85 -20.60 0.39 11.64
CA PRO A 85 -19.32 -0.27 11.77
C PRO A 85 -18.54 0.43 12.89
N GLU A 86 -17.98 -0.34 13.81
CA GLU A 86 -17.00 0.17 14.78
C GLU A 86 -15.86 0.80 13.99
N GLN A 87 -15.65 2.09 14.19
CA GLN A 87 -14.49 2.78 13.63
C GLN A 87 -13.29 2.31 14.43
N ASP A 88 -12.44 1.50 13.80
CA ASP A 88 -11.17 1.09 14.37
C ASP A 88 -10.34 2.33 14.73
N SER A 89 -9.72 2.21 15.89
CA SER A 89 -8.99 3.20 16.68
C SER A 89 -8.04 4.11 15.92
N PRO A 90 -7.83 5.34 16.42
CA PRO A 90 -6.83 6.25 15.89
C PRO A 90 -5.41 5.67 16.01
N PRO A 91 -4.50 6.02 15.10
CA PRO A 91 -3.13 5.54 15.14
C PRO A 91 -2.37 6.05 16.36
N PRO A 92 -1.39 5.29 16.88
CA PRO A 92 -0.60 5.70 18.04
C PRO A 92 0.24 6.94 17.75
N GLU A 93 0.25 7.86 18.71
CA GLU A 93 1.06 9.08 18.68
C GLU A 93 2.55 8.74 18.75
N GLN A 94 3.33 9.16 17.80
CA GLN A 94 4.79 9.08 17.83
C GLN A 94 5.45 10.39 17.37
N GLY A 95 6.43 10.88 18.14
CA GLY A 95 7.49 11.94 18.07
C GLY A 95 7.51 13.05 16.99
N LEU A 96 7.76 14.31 17.31
CA LEU A 96 7.30 15.57 16.69
C LEU A 96 7.86 16.07 15.33
N GLN A 97 8.93 15.56 14.71
CA GLN A 97 9.45 16.13 13.43
C GLN A 97 9.55 15.15 12.25
N ALA A 98 9.86 13.89 12.50
CA ALA A 98 9.62 12.82 11.53
C ALA A 98 8.10 12.66 11.25
N HIS A 99 7.26 13.27 12.07
CA HIS A 99 5.80 13.18 12.08
C HIS A 99 5.09 14.02 11.03
N ALA A 100 5.59 15.20 10.64
CA ALA A 100 4.89 16.02 9.65
C ALA A 100 4.88 15.33 8.28
N THR A 101 6.03 14.80 7.85
CA THR A 101 6.15 14.04 6.60
C THR A 101 5.41 12.70 6.69
N LEU A 102 5.49 12.01 7.83
CA LEU A 102 4.76 10.77 8.09
C LEU A 102 3.25 11.01 8.14
N ALA A 103 2.80 12.03 8.87
CA ALA A 103 1.40 12.43 8.94
C ALA A 103 0.87 12.84 7.57
N ALA A 104 1.63 13.63 6.82
CA ALA A 104 1.31 14.01 5.46
C ALA A 104 1.20 12.78 4.53
N PHE A 105 2.15 11.85 4.64
CA PHE A 105 2.13 10.61 3.88
C PHE A 105 0.91 9.74 4.22
N GLU A 106 0.52 9.72 5.48
CA GLU A 106 -0.66 8.97 5.94
C GLU A 106 -1.99 9.53 5.41
N LEU A 107 -2.06 10.80 5.09
CA LEU A 107 -3.23 11.43 4.48
C LEU A 107 -3.39 11.09 2.99
N LEU A 108 -2.36 10.57 2.35
CA LEU A 108 -2.43 10.16 0.95
C LEU A 108 -3.32 8.92 0.76
N PRO A 109 -4.04 8.81 -0.35
CA PRO A 109 -4.71 7.58 -0.73
C PRO A 109 -3.74 6.38 -0.77
N ALA A 110 -4.20 5.19 -0.38
CA ALA A 110 -3.37 3.98 -0.29
C ALA A 110 -2.59 3.68 -1.58
N GLU A 111 -3.21 3.93 -2.74
CA GLU A 111 -2.58 3.74 -4.05
C GLU A 111 -1.41 4.71 -4.30
N GLN A 112 -1.54 5.96 -3.83
CA GLN A 112 -0.45 6.93 -3.92
C GLN A 112 0.68 6.60 -2.96
N ARG A 113 0.37 6.13 -1.75
CA ARG A 113 1.35 5.62 -0.80
C ARG A 113 2.11 4.43 -1.37
N ALA A 114 1.38 3.46 -1.95
CA ALA A 114 1.99 2.29 -2.59
C ALA A 114 3.02 2.70 -3.67
N LEU A 115 2.67 3.62 -4.55
CA LEU A 115 3.56 4.11 -5.60
C LEU A 115 4.82 4.80 -5.04
N LEU A 116 4.66 5.66 -4.05
CA LEU A 116 5.78 6.35 -3.42
C LEU A 116 6.76 5.38 -2.76
N ILE A 117 6.24 4.34 -2.10
CA ILE A 117 7.09 3.32 -1.45
C ILE A 117 7.74 2.42 -2.48
N LEU A 118 7.00 1.87 -3.42
CA LEU A 118 7.56 0.95 -4.42
C LEU A 118 8.67 1.60 -5.25
N VAL A 119 8.46 2.84 -5.69
CA VAL A 119 9.44 3.55 -6.51
C VAL A 119 10.50 4.26 -5.67
N GLY A 120 10.09 4.98 -4.62
CA GLY A 120 11.00 5.83 -3.84
C GLY A 120 11.80 5.09 -2.78
N VAL A 121 11.25 4.05 -2.16
CA VAL A 121 11.90 3.31 -1.07
C VAL A 121 12.40 1.95 -1.54
N GLU A 122 11.56 1.21 -2.25
CA GLU A 122 11.90 -0.14 -2.71
C GLU A 122 12.70 -0.13 -4.02
N GLY A 123 12.79 1.01 -4.69
CA GLY A 123 13.62 1.20 -5.88
C GLY A 123 13.10 0.45 -7.12
N LEU A 124 11.79 0.19 -7.21
CA LEU A 124 11.21 -0.37 -8.42
C LEU A 124 11.25 0.67 -9.54
N SER A 125 11.55 0.21 -10.75
CA SER A 125 11.34 1.02 -11.96
C SER A 125 9.85 1.30 -12.16
N TYR A 126 9.53 2.29 -12.97
CA TYR A 126 8.13 2.59 -13.31
C TYR A 126 7.43 1.42 -14.01
N ALA A 127 8.16 0.65 -14.82
CA ALA A 127 7.64 -0.54 -15.46
C ALA A 127 7.34 -1.65 -14.45
N GLU A 128 8.23 -1.92 -13.50
CA GLU A 128 8.01 -2.88 -12.41
C GLU A 128 6.84 -2.46 -11.52
N ALA A 129 6.76 -1.17 -11.15
CA ALA A 129 5.65 -0.64 -10.37
C ALA A 129 4.31 -0.76 -11.13
N ALA A 130 4.30 -0.51 -12.44
CA ALA A 130 3.14 -0.70 -13.30
C ALA A 130 2.64 -2.15 -13.29
N CYS A 131 3.56 -3.12 -13.43
CA CYS A 131 3.23 -4.54 -13.34
C CYS A 131 2.76 -4.93 -11.93
N THR A 132 3.42 -4.41 -10.89
CA THR A 132 3.10 -4.70 -9.49
C THR A 132 1.70 -4.23 -9.11
N LEU A 133 1.33 -3.04 -9.54
CA LEU A 133 0.04 -2.41 -9.20
C LEU A 133 -1.06 -2.68 -10.24
N ASP A 134 -0.75 -3.44 -11.30
CA ASP A 134 -1.68 -3.76 -12.39
C ASP A 134 -2.28 -2.51 -13.05
N MET A 135 -1.42 -1.59 -13.46
CA MET A 135 -1.82 -0.34 -14.11
C MET A 135 -0.89 0.06 -15.25
N PRO A 136 -1.35 0.85 -16.22
CA PRO A 136 -0.49 1.37 -17.30
C PRO A 136 0.65 2.23 -16.76
N ILE A 137 1.84 2.15 -17.37
CA ILE A 137 3.02 2.92 -16.97
C ILE A 137 2.77 4.44 -17.00
N GLY A 138 2.01 4.95 -17.97
CA GLY A 138 1.60 6.36 -18.01
C GLY A 138 0.76 6.77 -16.79
N THR A 139 -0.04 5.84 -16.26
CA THR A 139 -0.82 6.04 -15.03
C THR A 139 0.10 6.08 -13.81
N VAL A 140 1.12 5.22 -13.74
CA VAL A 140 2.16 5.25 -12.70
C VAL A 140 2.83 6.62 -12.67
N MET A 141 3.30 7.10 -13.82
CA MET A 141 4.00 8.39 -13.94
C MET A 141 3.12 9.55 -13.48
N SER A 142 1.89 9.62 -13.96
CA SER A 142 0.96 10.71 -13.62
C SER A 142 0.52 10.69 -12.16
N ARG A 143 0.27 9.50 -11.59
CA ARG A 143 -0.11 9.33 -10.20
C ARG A 143 1.05 9.59 -9.25
N LEU A 144 2.26 9.14 -9.60
CA LEU A 144 3.47 9.38 -8.82
C LEU A 144 3.79 10.88 -8.77
N SER A 145 3.67 11.60 -9.89
CA SER A 145 3.82 13.04 -9.94
C SER A 145 2.82 13.75 -9.02
N ARG A 146 1.54 13.36 -9.06
CA ARG A 146 0.49 13.91 -8.18
C ARG A 146 0.75 13.57 -6.71
N ALA A 147 1.17 12.34 -6.41
CA ALA A 147 1.49 11.93 -5.05
C ALA A 147 2.65 12.73 -4.46
N ARG A 148 3.72 12.95 -5.22
CA ARG A 148 4.86 13.79 -4.80
C ARG A 148 4.45 15.24 -4.58
N LYS A 149 3.59 15.79 -5.44
CA LYS A 149 3.06 17.15 -5.29
C LYS A 149 2.17 17.27 -4.06
N ALA A 150 1.29 16.29 -3.83
CA ALA A 150 0.42 16.26 -2.66
C ALA A 150 1.22 16.14 -1.35
N LEU A 151 2.26 15.28 -1.33
CA LEU A 151 3.12 15.13 -0.17
C LEU A 151 3.83 16.44 0.18
N ARG A 152 4.41 17.13 -0.80
CA ARG A 152 5.06 18.44 -0.60
C ARG A 152 4.08 19.49 -0.08
N ALA A 153 2.87 19.58 -0.65
CA ALA A 153 1.86 20.52 -0.19
C ALA A 153 1.45 20.27 1.27
N LEU A 154 1.37 19.00 1.67
CA LEU A 154 1.08 18.63 3.05
C LEU A 154 2.25 18.91 4.00
N GLU A 155 3.49 18.73 3.56
CA GLU A 155 4.71 19.10 4.32
C GLU A 155 4.80 20.61 4.52
N ASP A 156 4.43 21.41 3.51
CA ASP A 156 4.42 22.87 3.56
C ASP A 156 3.22 23.45 4.35
N GLY A 157 2.35 22.60 4.90
CA GLY A 157 1.16 23.00 5.66
C GLY A 157 -0.02 23.47 4.81
N ASP A 158 0.08 23.30 3.51
CA ASP A 158 -0.97 23.63 2.55
C ASP A 158 -1.97 22.47 2.49
N THR A 159 -2.97 22.50 3.36
CA THR A 159 -4.05 21.51 3.32
C THR A 159 -4.87 21.73 2.04
N PRO A 160 -4.92 20.77 1.11
CA PRO A 160 -5.78 20.90 -0.06
C PRO A 160 -7.24 20.96 0.41
N GLY A 161 -7.83 22.12 0.36
CA GLY A 161 -9.26 22.29 0.65
C GLY A 161 -10.12 21.33 -0.20
N PRO A 162 -11.32 20.95 0.27
CA PRO A 162 -12.19 20.02 -0.45
C PRO A 162 -12.44 20.56 -1.86
N ARG A 163 -12.02 19.83 -2.87
CA ARG A 163 -12.37 20.15 -4.26
C ARG A 163 -13.87 20.02 -4.41
N LEU A 164 -14.57 21.16 -4.41
CA LEU A 164 -15.96 21.25 -4.82
C LEU A 164 -16.07 20.63 -6.23
N ARG A 165 -16.74 19.49 -6.33
CA ARG A 165 -17.16 18.94 -7.62
C ARG A 165 -18.09 19.97 -8.26
N ARG A 166 -17.62 20.65 -9.30
CA ARG A 166 -18.53 21.34 -10.23
C ARG A 166 -19.39 20.26 -10.89
N GLN A 167 -20.65 20.20 -10.46
CA GLN A 167 -21.69 19.56 -11.27
C GLN A 167 -21.90 20.42 -12.53
N LYS A 168 -21.82 19.77 -13.67
CA LYS A 168 -22.40 20.20 -14.93
C LYS A 168 -23.49 19.23 -15.28
#